data_5ed4d89422d9779865f5c94e1187ea31
#
_entry.id   5ed4d89422d9779865f5c94e1187ea31
#
_cell.length_a   1.000
_cell.length_b   1.000
_cell.length_c   1.000
_cell.angle_alpha   90.00
_cell.angle_beta   90.00
_cell.angle_gamma   90.00
#
_symmetry.space_group_name_H-M   'P 1'
#
loop_
_entity.id
_entity.type
_entity.pdbx_description
1 polymer ?
#
loop_
_entity_poly.entity_id
_entity_poly.type
_entity_poly.pdbx_seq_one_letter_code
_entity_poly.pdbx_strand_id
1 'polypeptide(L)'
;MNSNLSFTIEDLIKDQEKFIGASKKLKELGNLKGKISNKASTVKKEHKFFSKNTVCPTCTQNIDEELRLNKLDEAQSKAKELQSGFQELEKAIENEEERERQFLQLTKESTKLTNEISQNNVKISGCQKQIRELESEIQTITNQLENRNSEHEKLTEFDQKLKETYDSL
;
A
#
# COMPACT_ATOMS: atom_id res chain seq x y z
N MET A 1 -9.51 -15.35 14.21
CA MET A 1 -9.78 -14.06 13.52
C MET A 1 -8.50 -13.44 12.97
N ASN A 2 -7.46 -13.16 13.77
CA ASN A 2 -6.19 -12.60 13.28
C ASN A 2 -5.47 -13.48 12.26
N SER A 3 -5.54 -14.82 12.36
CA SER A 3 -4.94 -15.74 11.39
C SER A 3 -5.51 -15.55 9.98
N ASN A 4 -6.83 -15.36 9.83
CA ASN A 4 -7.46 -15.13 8.54
C ASN A 4 -7.02 -13.78 7.94
N LEU A 5 -6.90 -12.74 8.78
CA LEU A 5 -6.40 -11.43 8.34
C LEU A 5 -4.93 -11.51 7.88
N SER A 6 -4.11 -12.31 8.56
CA SER A 6 -2.70 -12.53 8.17
C SER A 6 -2.59 -13.21 6.79
N PHE A 7 -3.39 -14.24 6.53
CA PHE A 7 -3.45 -14.87 5.20
C PHE A 7 -3.90 -13.88 4.11
N THR A 8 -4.91 -13.07 4.40
CA THR A 8 -5.38 -12.05 3.46
C THR A 8 -4.26 -11.03 3.15
N ILE A 9 -3.47 -10.63 4.16
CA ILE A 9 -2.34 -9.71 3.96
C ILE A 9 -1.25 -10.36 3.09
N GLU A 10 -0.92 -11.63 3.30
CA GLU A 10 0.05 -12.36 2.48
C GLU A 10 -0.38 -12.43 1.02
N ASP A 11 -1.65 -12.68 0.76
CA ASP A 11 -2.19 -12.70 -0.61
C ASP A 11 -2.17 -11.31 -1.25
N LEU A 12 -2.52 -10.25 -0.50
CA LEU A 12 -2.40 -8.87 -0.97
C LEU A 12 -0.95 -8.49 -1.31
N ILE A 13 0.01 -8.95 -0.51
CA ILE A 13 1.44 -8.71 -0.77
C ILE A 13 1.89 -9.40 -2.06
N LYS A 14 1.49 -10.67 -2.28
CA LYS A 14 1.77 -11.39 -3.53
C LYS A 14 1.16 -10.68 -4.75
N ASP A 15 -0.05 -10.15 -4.60
CA ASP A 15 -0.68 -9.38 -5.68
C ASP A 15 0.04 -8.05 -5.93
N GLN A 16 0.54 -7.37 -4.88
CA GLN A 16 1.37 -6.17 -5.02
C GLN A 16 2.65 -6.42 -5.83
N GLU A 17 3.27 -7.59 -5.67
CA GLU A 17 4.51 -7.94 -6.40
C GLU A 17 4.34 -7.82 -7.92
N LYS A 18 3.14 -8.06 -8.46
CA LYS A 18 2.82 -7.94 -9.89
C LYS A 18 2.93 -6.51 -10.42
N PHE A 19 2.84 -5.53 -9.53
CA PHE A 19 2.79 -4.10 -9.85
C PHE A 19 4.05 -3.34 -9.41
N ILE A 20 5.02 -4.02 -8.81
CA ILE A 20 6.30 -3.42 -8.40
C ILE A 20 6.98 -2.78 -9.62
N GLY A 21 7.49 -1.57 -9.42
CA GLY A 21 8.23 -0.83 -10.45
C GLY A 21 7.39 0.02 -11.39
N ALA A 22 6.05 0.02 -11.28
CA ALA A 22 5.17 0.86 -12.10
C ALA A 22 5.54 2.35 -11.99
N SER A 23 5.75 2.88 -10.79
CA SER A 23 6.15 4.27 -10.57
C SER A 23 7.50 4.63 -11.22
N LYS A 24 8.49 3.72 -11.15
CA LYS A 24 9.78 3.91 -11.81
C LYS A 24 9.62 3.97 -13.33
N LYS A 25 8.83 3.06 -13.89
CA LYS A 25 8.56 2.99 -15.31
C LYS A 25 7.78 4.19 -15.81
N LEU A 26 6.80 4.68 -15.04
CA LEU A 26 6.10 5.93 -15.33
C LEU A 26 7.05 7.12 -15.44
N LYS A 27 8.01 7.24 -14.54
CA LYS A 27 9.03 8.29 -14.58
C LYS A 27 9.89 8.19 -15.85
N GLU A 28 10.29 6.97 -16.24
CA GLU A 28 11.06 6.73 -17.46
C GLU A 28 10.25 7.09 -18.71
N LEU A 29 8.98 6.68 -18.78
CA LEU A 29 8.06 6.99 -19.87
C LEU A 29 7.79 8.51 -19.95
N GLY A 30 7.61 9.18 -18.82
CA GLY A 30 7.47 10.63 -18.75
C GLY A 30 8.68 11.38 -19.32
N ASN A 31 9.89 10.92 -18.99
CA ASN A 31 11.12 11.47 -19.56
C ASN A 31 11.19 11.26 -21.09
N LEU A 32 10.75 10.08 -21.56
CA LEU A 32 10.69 9.78 -22.99
C LEU A 32 9.67 10.68 -23.71
N LYS A 33 8.51 10.90 -23.10
CA LYS A 33 7.47 11.82 -23.61
C LYS A 33 8.04 13.24 -23.78
N GLY A 34 8.82 13.73 -22.83
CA GLY A 34 9.51 15.00 -22.93
C GLY A 34 10.51 15.06 -24.10
N LYS A 35 11.28 13.98 -24.30
CA LYS A 35 12.24 13.91 -25.43
C LYS A 35 11.54 13.89 -26.79
N ILE A 36 10.45 13.12 -26.92
CA ILE A 36 9.65 13.07 -28.17
C ILE A 36 9.02 14.45 -28.44
N SER A 37 8.44 15.10 -27.43
CA SER A 37 7.86 16.43 -27.55
C SER A 37 8.88 17.47 -28.03
N ASN A 38 10.10 17.43 -27.48
CA ASN A 38 11.18 18.33 -27.91
C ASN A 38 11.60 18.08 -29.38
N LYS A 39 11.73 16.79 -29.78
CA LYS A 39 12.02 16.42 -31.17
C LYS A 39 10.89 16.88 -32.10
N ALA A 40 9.63 16.67 -31.74
CA ALA A 40 8.49 17.15 -32.53
C ALA A 40 8.48 18.67 -32.70
N SER A 41 8.83 19.42 -31.64
CA SER A 41 8.99 20.87 -31.71
C SER A 41 10.09 21.28 -32.68
N THR A 42 11.22 20.60 -32.71
CA THR A 42 12.32 20.83 -33.62
C THR A 42 11.90 20.59 -35.08
N VAL A 43 11.30 19.41 -35.35
CA VAL A 43 10.78 19.04 -36.68
C VAL A 43 9.75 20.05 -37.17
N LYS A 44 8.85 20.51 -36.28
CA LYS A 44 7.89 21.58 -36.61
C LYS A 44 8.57 22.90 -36.99
N LYS A 45 9.64 23.30 -36.31
CA LYS A 45 10.42 24.50 -36.62
C LYS A 45 11.11 24.35 -37.97
N GLU A 46 11.74 23.21 -38.26
CA GLU A 46 12.36 22.92 -39.54
C GLU A 46 11.36 22.96 -40.68
N HIS A 47 10.23 22.27 -40.55
CA HIS A 47 9.16 22.30 -41.53
C HIS A 47 8.67 23.74 -41.79
N LYS A 48 8.44 24.51 -40.73
CA LYS A 48 8.02 25.91 -40.84
C LYS A 48 9.07 26.77 -41.52
N PHE A 49 10.36 26.54 -41.27
CA PHE A 49 11.45 27.27 -41.91
C PHE A 49 11.46 27.03 -43.42
N PHE A 50 11.50 25.77 -43.84
CA PHE A 50 11.56 25.43 -45.27
C PHE A 50 10.24 25.70 -46.03
N SER A 51 9.09 25.68 -45.34
CA SER A 51 7.80 26.01 -45.95
C SER A 51 7.63 27.51 -46.22
N LYS A 52 8.26 28.39 -45.40
CA LYS A 52 8.07 29.85 -45.50
C LYS A 52 9.19 30.59 -46.17
N ASN A 53 10.37 29.99 -46.36
CA ASN A 53 11.54 30.69 -46.84
C ASN A 53 12.09 30.02 -48.11
N THR A 54 12.24 30.78 -49.16
CA THR A 54 13.01 30.44 -50.36
C THR A 54 14.41 31.06 -50.33
N VAL A 55 14.59 32.02 -49.43
CA VAL A 55 15.88 32.71 -49.14
C VAL A 55 16.16 32.54 -47.64
N CYS A 56 17.39 32.22 -47.30
CA CYS A 56 17.80 32.06 -45.90
C CYS A 56 17.77 33.44 -45.18
N PRO A 57 16.98 33.60 -44.11
CA PRO A 57 16.89 34.89 -43.41
C PRO A 57 18.17 35.26 -42.66
N THR A 58 19.09 34.31 -42.46
CA THR A 58 20.35 34.53 -41.73
C THR A 58 21.50 34.96 -42.66
N CYS A 59 21.66 34.29 -43.81
CA CYS A 59 22.77 34.55 -44.74
C CYS A 59 22.35 35.12 -46.07
N THR A 60 21.06 35.38 -46.30
CA THR A 60 20.45 35.96 -47.50
C THR A 60 20.72 35.18 -48.81
N GLN A 61 21.21 33.96 -48.73
CA GLN A 61 21.40 33.07 -49.89
C GLN A 61 20.08 32.40 -50.29
N ASN A 62 19.90 32.18 -51.59
CA ASN A 62 18.80 31.38 -52.09
C ASN A 62 18.92 29.92 -51.60
N ILE A 63 17.81 29.36 -51.12
CA ILE A 63 17.72 27.96 -50.76
C ILE A 63 17.40 27.20 -52.03
N ASP A 64 18.23 26.21 -52.33
CA ASP A 64 18.00 25.30 -53.45
C ASP A 64 16.63 24.64 -53.32
N GLU A 65 15.86 24.60 -54.41
CA GLU A 65 14.48 24.13 -54.40
C GLU A 65 14.39 22.59 -54.13
N GLU A 66 15.31 21.82 -54.67
CA GLU A 66 15.37 20.39 -54.47
C GLU A 66 15.71 20.09 -52.99
N LEU A 67 16.70 20.80 -52.43
CA LEU A 67 17.02 20.70 -51.01
C LEU A 67 15.83 21.07 -50.12
N ARG A 68 15.11 22.18 -50.49
CA ARG A 68 13.93 22.64 -49.73
C ARG A 68 12.82 21.61 -49.71
N LEU A 69 12.49 21.02 -50.87
CA LEU A 69 11.47 19.99 -51.00
C LEU A 69 11.84 18.70 -50.23
N ASN A 70 13.10 18.27 -50.37
CA ASN A 70 13.63 17.13 -49.63
C ASN A 70 13.53 17.33 -48.13
N LYS A 71 13.86 18.52 -47.62
CA LYS A 71 13.74 18.86 -46.18
C LYS A 71 12.30 18.91 -45.68
N LEU A 72 11.35 19.33 -46.51
CA LEU A 72 9.93 19.28 -46.17
C LEU A 72 9.42 17.84 -46.08
N ASP A 73 9.79 16.97 -47.01
CA ASP A 73 9.41 15.58 -47.02
C ASP A 73 10.03 14.81 -45.82
N GLU A 74 11.33 15.00 -45.55
CA GLU A 74 11.99 14.49 -44.35
C GLU A 74 11.27 14.92 -43.06
N ALA A 75 10.92 16.19 -42.96
CA ALA A 75 10.24 16.72 -41.77
C ALA A 75 8.84 16.12 -41.61
N GLN A 76 8.11 15.93 -42.72
CA GLN A 76 6.79 15.31 -42.73
C GLN A 76 6.86 13.81 -42.32
N SER A 77 7.82 13.08 -42.84
CA SER A 77 8.06 11.68 -42.47
C SER A 77 8.40 11.54 -40.98
N LYS A 78 9.35 12.35 -40.51
CA LYS A 78 9.72 12.40 -39.07
C LYS A 78 8.53 12.77 -38.18
N ALA A 79 7.68 13.70 -38.62
CA ALA A 79 6.49 14.09 -37.88
C ALA A 79 5.51 12.93 -37.72
N LYS A 80 5.28 12.13 -38.77
CA LYS A 80 4.43 10.94 -38.74
C LYS A 80 4.98 9.87 -37.77
N GLU A 81 6.28 9.58 -37.85
CA GLU A 81 6.95 8.63 -36.94
C GLU A 81 6.84 9.08 -35.49
N LEU A 82 7.11 10.36 -35.21
CA LEU A 82 7.00 10.92 -33.84
C LEU A 82 5.56 10.89 -33.34
N GLN A 83 4.57 11.09 -34.19
CA GLN A 83 3.15 11.03 -33.84
C GLN A 83 2.75 9.58 -33.46
N SER A 84 3.15 8.60 -34.27
CA SER A 84 2.90 7.18 -33.96
C SER A 84 3.54 6.77 -32.64
N GLY A 85 4.85 7.07 -32.47
CA GLY A 85 5.56 6.78 -31.22
C GLY A 85 4.99 7.49 -30.01
N PHE A 86 4.45 8.71 -30.19
CA PHE A 86 3.80 9.44 -29.11
C PHE A 86 2.49 8.76 -28.69
N GLN A 87 1.68 8.29 -29.63
CA GLN A 87 0.44 7.55 -29.34
C GLN A 87 0.70 6.23 -28.63
N GLU A 88 1.73 5.47 -29.05
CA GLU A 88 2.14 4.24 -28.39
C GLU A 88 2.62 4.50 -26.96
N LEU A 89 3.38 5.59 -26.78
CA LEU A 89 3.87 6.00 -25.47
C LEU A 89 2.74 6.44 -24.53
N GLU A 90 1.71 7.13 -25.03
CA GLU A 90 0.54 7.52 -24.23
C GLU A 90 -0.21 6.28 -23.72
N LYS A 91 -0.42 5.27 -24.57
CA LYS A 91 -1.01 4.00 -24.15
C LYS A 91 -0.15 3.28 -23.11
N ALA A 92 1.18 3.30 -23.27
CA ALA A 92 2.07 2.69 -22.28
C ALA A 92 2.03 3.42 -20.94
N ILE A 93 1.93 4.76 -20.95
CA ILE A 93 1.76 5.56 -19.73
C ILE A 93 0.44 5.23 -19.05
N GLU A 94 -0.67 5.21 -19.78
CA GLU A 94 -1.99 4.87 -19.24
C GLU A 94 -2.02 3.50 -18.57
N ASN A 95 -1.40 2.49 -19.19
CA ASN A 95 -1.28 1.15 -18.62
C ASN A 95 -0.46 1.16 -17.31
N GLU A 96 0.66 1.88 -17.25
CA GLU A 96 1.47 1.94 -16.03
C GLU A 96 0.82 2.80 -14.94
N GLU A 97 0.04 3.82 -15.29
CA GLU A 97 -0.78 4.58 -14.34
C GLU A 97 -1.84 3.69 -13.68
N GLU A 98 -2.48 2.81 -14.45
CA GLU A 98 -3.42 1.84 -13.91
C GLU A 98 -2.73 0.85 -12.96
N ARG A 99 -1.56 0.35 -13.35
CA ARG A 99 -0.75 -0.53 -12.49
C ARG A 99 -0.33 0.16 -11.19
N GLU A 100 0.04 1.43 -11.23
CA GLU A 100 0.38 2.20 -10.03
C GLU A 100 -0.83 2.41 -9.13
N ARG A 101 -2.01 2.70 -9.70
CA ARG A 101 -3.26 2.81 -8.93
C ARG A 101 -3.58 1.51 -8.19
N GLN A 102 -3.48 0.37 -8.86
CA GLN A 102 -3.70 -0.96 -8.27
C GLN A 102 -2.69 -1.23 -7.15
N PHE A 103 -1.42 -0.94 -7.36
CA PHE A 103 -0.39 -1.05 -6.32
C PHE A 103 -0.73 -0.23 -5.07
N LEU A 104 -1.10 1.03 -5.26
CA LEU A 104 -1.46 1.93 -4.15
C LEU A 104 -2.73 1.47 -3.42
N GLN A 105 -3.72 0.95 -4.14
CA GLN A 105 -4.93 0.40 -3.54
C GLN A 105 -4.62 -0.82 -2.66
N LEU A 106 -3.87 -1.80 -3.18
CA LEU A 106 -3.46 -2.99 -2.42
C LEU A 106 -2.60 -2.62 -1.20
N THR A 107 -1.71 -1.63 -1.34
CA THR A 107 -0.92 -1.10 -0.23
C THR A 107 -1.80 -0.51 0.88
N LYS A 108 -2.82 0.27 0.50
CA LYS A 108 -3.77 0.86 1.44
C LYS A 108 -4.59 -0.22 2.18
N GLU A 109 -5.05 -1.24 1.47
CA GLU A 109 -5.79 -2.35 2.05
C GLU A 109 -4.93 -3.17 3.01
N SER A 110 -3.71 -3.53 2.62
CA SER A 110 -2.74 -4.24 3.47
C SER A 110 -2.42 -3.44 4.74
N THR A 111 -2.19 -2.13 4.62
CA THR A 111 -1.94 -1.25 5.76
C THR A 111 -3.14 -1.20 6.71
N LYS A 112 -4.37 -1.13 6.16
CA LYS A 112 -5.60 -1.14 6.97
C LYS A 112 -5.73 -2.42 7.78
N LEU A 113 -5.52 -3.58 7.15
CA LEU A 113 -5.60 -4.88 7.84
C LEU A 113 -4.50 -5.04 8.89
N THR A 114 -3.29 -4.58 8.61
CA THR A 114 -2.17 -4.58 9.58
C THR A 114 -2.52 -3.75 10.82
N ASN A 115 -3.11 -2.58 10.64
CA ASN A 115 -3.57 -1.73 11.75
C ASN A 115 -4.71 -2.41 12.55
N GLU A 116 -5.62 -3.10 11.87
CA GLU A 116 -6.69 -3.85 12.53
C GLU A 116 -6.14 -5.02 13.38
N ILE A 117 -5.18 -5.77 12.86
CA ILE A 117 -4.47 -6.81 13.64
C ILE A 117 -3.81 -6.20 14.87
N SER A 118 -3.12 -5.06 14.71
CA SER A 118 -2.47 -4.37 15.83
C SER A 118 -3.48 -3.97 16.91
N GLN A 119 -4.59 -3.37 16.53
CA GLN A 119 -5.67 -3.00 17.47
C GLN A 119 -6.26 -4.23 18.18
N ASN A 120 -6.49 -5.32 17.44
CA ASN A 120 -6.98 -6.57 18.01
C ASN A 120 -5.99 -7.16 19.01
N ASN A 121 -4.68 -7.13 18.73
CA ASN A 121 -3.66 -7.60 19.64
C ASN A 121 -3.62 -6.79 20.95
N VAL A 122 -3.79 -5.47 20.86
CA VAL A 122 -3.92 -4.62 22.06
C VAL A 122 -5.13 -4.99 22.90
N LYS A 123 -6.29 -5.22 22.28
CA LYS A 123 -7.51 -5.66 22.97
C LYS A 123 -7.32 -7.04 23.62
N ILE A 124 -6.75 -8.00 22.90
CA ILE A 124 -6.45 -9.34 23.42
C ILE A 124 -5.53 -9.26 24.63
N SER A 125 -4.46 -8.47 24.55
CA SER A 125 -3.55 -8.27 25.68
C SER A 125 -4.25 -7.66 26.92
N GLY A 126 -5.12 -6.70 26.70
CA GLY A 126 -5.96 -6.11 27.77
C GLY A 126 -6.88 -7.14 28.42
N CYS A 127 -7.61 -7.90 27.61
CA CYS A 127 -8.47 -8.98 28.14
C CYS A 127 -7.67 -10.06 28.90
N GLN A 128 -6.51 -10.45 28.39
CA GLN A 128 -5.63 -11.41 29.07
C GLN A 128 -5.13 -10.89 30.42
N LYS A 129 -4.87 -9.59 30.53
CA LYS A 129 -4.52 -8.98 31.81
C LYS A 129 -5.68 -9.05 32.80
N GLN A 130 -6.89 -8.68 32.37
CA GLN A 130 -8.10 -8.77 33.21
C GLN A 130 -8.40 -10.19 33.66
N ILE A 131 -8.24 -11.19 32.77
CA ILE A 131 -8.41 -12.60 33.13
C ILE A 131 -7.46 -13.00 34.26
N ARG A 132 -6.17 -12.66 34.14
CA ARG A 132 -5.19 -12.97 35.21
C ARG A 132 -5.51 -12.29 36.53
N GLU A 133 -5.99 -11.06 36.51
CA GLU A 133 -6.42 -10.34 37.73
C GLU A 133 -7.61 -11.04 38.40
N LEU A 134 -8.64 -11.40 37.60
CA LEU A 134 -9.80 -12.14 38.11
C LEU A 134 -9.44 -13.53 38.61
N GLU A 135 -8.56 -14.28 37.94
CA GLU A 135 -8.07 -15.56 38.39
C GLU A 135 -7.37 -15.46 39.75
N SER A 136 -6.55 -14.42 39.97
CA SER A 136 -5.90 -14.11 41.24
C SER A 136 -6.91 -13.78 42.35
N GLU A 137 -7.97 -13.02 42.05
CA GLU A 137 -9.05 -12.71 43.01
C GLU A 137 -9.82 -13.98 43.38
N ILE A 138 -10.18 -14.81 42.42
CA ILE A 138 -10.85 -16.09 42.64
C ILE A 138 -10.02 -16.97 43.55
N GLN A 139 -8.71 -17.10 43.30
CA GLN A 139 -7.83 -17.90 44.15
C GLN A 139 -7.79 -17.35 45.59
N THR A 140 -7.75 -16.03 45.76
CA THR A 140 -7.76 -15.39 47.09
C THR A 140 -9.07 -15.69 47.83
N ILE A 141 -10.21 -15.55 47.16
CA ILE A 141 -11.53 -15.82 47.76
C ILE A 141 -11.67 -17.31 48.09
N THR A 142 -11.19 -18.18 47.21
CA THR A 142 -11.22 -19.66 47.44
C THR A 142 -10.44 -20.00 48.72
N ASN A 143 -9.22 -19.51 48.88
CA ASN A 143 -8.41 -19.72 50.06
C ASN A 143 -9.09 -19.16 51.33
N GLN A 144 -9.75 -18.03 51.25
CA GLN A 144 -10.52 -17.47 52.39
C GLN A 144 -11.71 -18.36 52.79
N LEU A 145 -12.43 -18.90 51.79
CA LEU A 145 -13.54 -19.82 52.00
C LEU A 145 -13.07 -21.12 52.65
N GLU A 146 -11.97 -21.70 52.16
CA GLU A 146 -11.40 -22.92 52.76
C GLU A 146 -11.00 -22.71 54.22
N ASN A 147 -10.35 -21.58 54.53
CA ASN A 147 -10.01 -21.22 55.92
C ASN A 147 -11.26 -21.11 56.80
N ARG A 148 -12.31 -20.39 56.32
CA ARG A 148 -13.57 -20.24 57.09
C ARG A 148 -14.28 -21.55 57.29
N ASN A 149 -14.30 -22.45 56.32
CA ASN A 149 -14.86 -23.76 56.45
C ASN A 149 -14.13 -24.60 57.49
N SER A 150 -12.79 -24.58 57.52
CA SER A 150 -11.97 -25.23 58.54
C SER A 150 -12.21 -24.67 59.92
N GLU A 151 -12.37 -23.37 60.07
CA GLU A 151 -12.75 -22.73 61.37
C GLU A 151 -14.15 -23.13 61.79
N HIS A 152 -15.10 -23.20 60.89
CA HIS A 152 -16.47 -23.65 61.19
C HIS A 152 -16.53 -25.11 61.63
N GLU A 153 -15.79 -26.01 60.97
CA GLU A 153 -15.65 -27.41 61.38
C GLU A 153 -15.12 -27.54 62.80
N LYS A 154 -14.05 -26.80 63.14
CA LYS A 154 -13.51 -26.78 64.51
C LYS A 154 -14.52 -26.28 65.55
N LEU A 155 -15.26 -25.21 65.22
CA LEU A 155 -16.32 -24.70 66.08
C LEU A 155 -17.41 -25.75 66.32
N THR A 156 -17.84 -26.43 65.29
CA THR A 156 -18.84 -27.49 65.36
C THR A 156 -18.37 -28.69 66.24
N GLU A 157 -17.08 -29.05 66.10
CA GLU A 157 -16.47 -30.06 66.96
C GLU A 157 -16.42 -29.63 68.46
N PHE A 158 -16.09 -28.37 68.73
CA PHE A 158 -16.09 -27.85 70.06
C PHE A 158 -17.50 -27.79 70.67
N ASP A 159 -18.51 -27.34 69.94
CA ASP A 159 -19.90 -27.34 70.38
C ASP A 159 -20.40 -28.73 70.69
N GLN A 160 -20.04 -29.72 69.91
CA GLN A 160 -20.38 -31.13 70.17
C GLN A 160 -19.73 -31.64 71.44
N LYS A 161 -18.44 -31.42 71.64
CA LYS A 161 -17.74 -31.80 72.89
C LYS A 161 -18.30 -31.11 74.10
N LEU A 162 -18.69 -29.85 74.01
CA LEU A 162 -19.30 -29.10 75.06
C LEU A 162 -20.65 -29.74 75.49
N LYS A 163 -21.46 -30.13 74.52
CA LYS A 163 -22.74 -30.72 74.68
C LYS A 163 -22.60 -32.12 75.33
N GLU A 164 -21.68 -32.98 74.89
CA GLU A 164 -21.36 -34.25 75.44
C GLU A 164 -20.89 -34.16 76.91
N THR A 165 -20.10 -33.14 77.21
CA THR A 165 -19.63 -32.87 78.60
C THR A 165 -20.78 -32.42 79.51
N TYR A 166 -21.72 -31.62 79.00
CA TYR A 166 -22.88 -31.15 79.72
C TYR A 166 -23.89 -32.29 80.00
N ASP A 167 -24.08 -33.16 79.05
CA ASP A 167 -24.97 -34.32 79.19
C ASP A 167 -24.40 -35.43 80.08
N SER A 168 -23.12 -35.39 80.47
CA SER A 168 -22.44 -36.35 81.36
C SER A 168 -22.33 -35.85 82.81
N LEU A 169 -22.76 -34.62 83.11
CA LEU A 169 -22.84 -34.07 84.48
C LEU A 169 -24.22 -34.29 85.09
#